data_e9ed7c5fb7098155d46e48b827453066
#
_entry.id   e9ed7c5fb7098155d46e48b827453066
#
_cell.length_a   1.000
_cell.length_b   1.000
_cell.length_c   1.000
_cell.angle_alpha   90.00
_cell.angle_beta   90.00
_cell.angle_gamma   90.00
#
_symmetry.space_group_name_H-M   'P 1'
#
loop_
_entity.id
_entity.type
_entity.pdbx_description
1 polymer ?
#
loop_
_entity_poly.entity_id
_entity_poly.type
_entity_poly.pdbx_seq_one_letter_code
_entity_poly.pdbx_strand_id
1 'polypeptide(L)'
;MYQNEIEIIKSRIENKHQGDEKQLEIIFSPNKRLLVEAPAGYGKTHTMVSRIAYLISIGKLPVPKKLLALTFSVNAAYKIKKDVSKNIPELLQDLGKQINIKEKIYVSNYHGFCRSILKKYGHRLHPALSNLDTLQSVDDSRSDSIMRVFNNISIDEANVLSEFNAGVKNIKGKYLKENIDKYNSIVISKLLIKNAIPYNAIITLTIKLFKEQIGILEFYRNYYTSILVDEFQDTNLLSYWLLNFLITDKTNILLLGDSLQRIYGFIGAVPNLLSHAQNTFNLQLISLEKNYRFASNENMLQLDKIIRQNAITPFDNPNNLKSKVEFNIYDNQEEEALQVVIKSQKILQNDSFAKVAILAKQRGPNIEHIIKTFNHNKIPFFYGLFTDEDSEYITFNRKCLYEFIELLKSNSKITKKIGKKHIDKIREIYINNDSVLVKALLELLEIFWVQLFVDYSFLSNEDKINLIKDTFEHNGIKQYMEFLNTSIIISTVHAAKGLEWDYVIPVGGINLS
;
A
#
# COMPACT_ATOMS: atom_id res chain seq x y z
N MET A 1 -10.75 15.05 -30.46
CA MET A 1 -10.58 13.62 -30.78
C MET A 1 -11.80 13.22 -31.60
N TYR A 2 -11.61 12.56 -32.74
CA TYR A 2 -12.71 12.24 -33.64
C TYR A 2 -13.51 11.05 -33.09
N GLN A 3 -14.80 11.00 -33.39
CA GLN A 3 -15.73 9.99 -32.86
C GLN A 3 -15.26 8.55 -33.15
N ASN A 4 -14.66 8.33 -34.33
CA ASN A 4 -14.08 7.04 -34.72
C ASN A 4 -12.95 6.56 -33.80
N GLU A 5 -12.10 7.48 -33.29
CA GLU A 5 -11.00 7.13 -32.39
C GLU A 5 -11.52 6.65 -31.02
N ILE A 6 -12.60 7.27 -30.53
CA ILE A 6 -13.23 6.88 -29.27
C ILE A 6 -13.84 5.47 -29.39
N GLU A 7 -14.49 5.18 -30.52
CA GLU A 7 -15.09 3.84 -30.75
C GLU A 7 -14.01 2.75 -30.86
N ILE A 8 -12.86 3.04 -31.49
CA ILE A 8 -11.73 2.10 -31.53
C ILE A 8 -11.23 1.81 -30.11
N ILE A 9 -11.09 2.83 -29.25
CA ILE A 9 -10.64 2.65 -27.87
C ILE A 9 -11.65 1.85 -27.06
N LYS A 10 -12.95 2.13 -27.23
CA LYS A 10 -14.01 1.35 -26.58
C LYS A 10 -13.91 -0.12 -26.95
N SER A 11 -13.80 -0.42 -28.24
CA SER A 11 -13.69 -1.80 -28.74
C SER A 11 -12.44 -2.51 -28.16
N ARG A 12 -11.29 -1.83 -28.07
CA ARG A 12 -10.08 -2.38 -27.44
C ARG A 12 -10.31 -2.67 -25.95
N ILE A 13 -10.98 -1.77 -25.23
CA ILE A 13 -11.31 -1.95 -23.83
C ILE A 13 -12.28 -3.15 -23.67
N GLU A 14 -13.34 -3.22 -24.47
CA GLU A 14 -14.30 -4.32 -24.46
C GLU A 14 -13.62 -5.67 -24.68
N ASN A 15 -12.73 -5.76 -25.68
CA ASN A 15 -11.95 -6.96 -25.95
C ASN A 15 -11.02 -7.32 -24.77
N LYS A 16 -10.34 -6.33 -24.18
CA LYS A 16 -9.44 -6.52 -23.05
C LYS A 16 -10.17 -7.04 -21.81
N HIS A 17 -11.42 -6.63 -21.61
CA HIS A 17 -12.27 -7.04 -20.50
C HIS A 17 -13.17 -8.24 -20.83
N GLN A 18 -13.03 -8.83 -22.02
CA GLN A 18 -13.78 -10.03 -22.46
C GLN A 18 -15.29 -9.89 -22.25
N GLY A 19 -15.84 -8.70 -22.42
CA GLY A 19 -17.26 -8.41 -22.27
C GLY A 19 -17.80 -8.47 -20.84
N ASP A 20 -16.95 -8.36 -19.80
CA ASP A 20 -17.42 -8.28 -18.41
C ASP A 20 -18.26 -7.02 -18.19
N GLU A 21 -19.57 -7.22 -18.09
CA GLU A 21 -20.57 -6.14 -18.03
C GLU A 21 -20.33 -5.19 -16.86
N LYS A 22 -19.95 -5.72 -15.68
CA LYS A 22 -19.71 -4.89 -14.50
C LYS A 22 -18.45 -4.05 -14.61
N GLN A 23 -17.37 -4.62 -15.16
CA GLN A 23 -16.17 -3.85 -15.45
C GLN A 23 -16.43 -2.77 -16.50
N LEU A 24 -17.13 -3.09 -17.58
CA LEU A 24 -17.49 -2.15 -18.64
C LEU A 24 -18.47 -1.07 -18.15
N GLU A 25 -19.43 -1.41 -17.27
CA GLU A 25 -20.31 -0.45 -16.61
C GLU A 25 -19.49 0.59 -15.85
N ILE A 26 -18.47 0.19 -15.07
CA ILE A 26 -17.58 1.10 -14.36
C ILE A 26 -16.78 1.93 -15.36
N ILE A 27 -16.16 1.30 -16.36
CA ILE A 27 -15.24 1.96 -17.30
C ILE A 27 -15.94 3.04 -18.11
N PHE A 28 -17.13 2.75 -18.62
CA PHE A 28 -17.88 3.65 -19.50
C PHE A 28 -18.93 4.51 -18.78
N SER A 29 -19.08 4.34 -17.47
CA SER A 29 -20.09 5.09 -16.70
C SER A 29 -20.05 6.60 -16.98
N PRO A 30 -21.18 7.21 -17.31
CA PRO A 30 -21.30 8.66 -17.37
C PRO A 30 -21.27 9.32 -15.98
N ASN A 31 -21.54 8.53 -14.92
CA ASN A 31 -21.56 9.02 -13.56
C ASN A 31 -20.15 9.42 -13.13
N LYS A 32 -20.07 10.59 -12.51
CA LYS A 32 -18.82 11.17 -12.02
C LYS A 32 -18.46 10.69 -10.61
N ARG A 33 -19.36 10.01 -9.93
CA ARG A 33 -19.24 9.64 -8.51
C ARG A 33 -19.50 8.16 -8.33
N LEU A 34 -18.43 7.37 -8.31
CA LEU A 34 -18.47 5.93 -8.24
C LEU A 34 -17.77 5.41 -7.00
N LEU A 35 -18.40 4.46 -6.35
CA LEU A 35 -17.81 3.56 -5.37
C LEU A 35 -17.80 2.15 -5.98
N VAL A 36 -16.64 1.54 -6.07
CA VAL A 36 -16.47 0.21 -6.61
C VAL A 36 -16.09 -0.75 -5.49
N GLU A 37 -16.98 -1.67 -5.19
CA GLU A 37 -16.64 -2.81 -4.35
C GLU A 37 -16.01 -3.89 -5.21
N ALA A 38 -14.73 -4.13 -4.99
CA ALA A 38 -13.94 -5.00 -5.84
C ALA A 38 -13.06 -5.93 -4.98
N PRO A 39 -13.54 -7.16 -4.76
CA PRO A 39 -12.79 -8.18 -4.07
C PRO A 39 -11.42 -8.49 -4.70
N ALA A 40 -10.54 -9.18 -3.95
CA ALA A 40 -9.26 -9.65 -4.49
C ALA A 40 -9.48 -10.61 -5.66
N GLY A 41 -8.76 -10.37 -6.76
CA GLY A 41 -8.88 -11.20 -7.97
C GLY A 41 -10.03 -10.83 -8.90
N TYR A 42 -10.83 -9.81 -8.57
CA TYR A 42 -11.97 -9.36 -9.39
C TYR A 42 -11.60 -8.32 -10.46
N GLY A 43 -10.32 -8.09 -10.71
CA GLY A 43 -9.86 -7.19 -11.77
C GLY A 43 -9.93 -5.70 -11.43
N LYS A 44 -9.95 -5.33 -10.13
CA LYS A 44 -9.99 -3.94 -9.63
C LYS A 44 -9.03 -3.00 -10.35
N THR A 45 -7.72 -3.30 -10.31
CA THR A 45 -6.67 -2.46 -10.92
C THR A 45 -6.81 -2.39 -12.43
N HIS A 46 -7.19 -3.51 -13.06
CA HIS A 46 -7.41 -3.60 -14.50
C HIS A 46 -8.55 -2.66 -14.95
N THR A 47 -9.69 -2.71 -14.25
CA THR A 47 -10.85 -1.83 -14.47
C THR A 47 -10.48 -0.36 -14.27
N MET A 48 -9.74 -0.06 -13.20
CA MET A 48 -9.26 1.27 -12.87
C MET A 48 -8.41 1.87 -14.00
N VAL A 49 -7.41 1.15 -14.50
CA VAL A 49 -6.52 1.62 -15.56
C VAL A 49 -7.27 1.86 -16.86
N SER A 50 -8.19 0.97 -17.23
CA SER A 50 -9.04 1.13 -18.43
C SER A 50 -10.01 2.31 -18.29
N ARG A 51 -10.58 2.57 -17.09
CA ARG A 51 -11.36 3.78 -16.81
C ARG A 51 -10.54 5.05 -17.04
N ILE A 52 -9.31 5.10 -16.56
CA ILE A 52 -8.41 6.24 -16.75
C ILE A 52 -8.13 6.45 -18.25
N ALA A 53 -7.80 5.38 -18.98
CA ALA A 53 -7.58 5.44 -20.42
C ALA A 53 -8.81 6.01 -21.17
N TYR A 54 -10.00 5.52 -20.81
CA TYR A 54 -11.26 6.04 -21.37
C TYR A 54 -11.48 7.51 -21.05
N LEU A 55 -11.26 7.98 -19.81
CA LEU A 55 -11.41 9.39 -19.44
C LEU A 55 -10.43 10.30 -20.20
N ILE A 56 -9.21 9.81 -20.48
CA ILE A 56 -8.24 10.53 -21.33
C ILE A 56 -8.75 10.62 -22.76
N SER A 57 -9.25 9.51 -23.32
CA SER A 57 -9.71 9.42 -24.70
C SER A 57 -10.88 10.36 -25.02
N ILE A 58 -11.83 10.51 -24.09
CA ILE A 58 -12.98 11.40 -24.22
C ILE A 58 -12.70 12.86 -23.79
N GLY A 59 -11.43 13.21 -23.54
CA GLY A 59 -11.02 14.58 -23.22
C GLY A 59 -11.42 15.09 -21.84
N LYS A 60 -11.77 14.21 -20.89
CA LYS A 60 -12.17 14.61 -19.52
C LYS A 60 -10.99 15.06 -18.65
N LEU A 61 -9.76 14.86 -19.11
CA LEU A 61 -8.52 15.29 -18.46
C LEU A 61 -7.73 16.26 -19.37
N PRO A 62 -8.25 17.48 -19.62
CA PRO A 62 -7.55 18.47 -20.44
C PRO A 62 -6.32 19.02 -19.70
N VAL A 63 -5.20 19.22 -20.38
CA VAL A 63 -4.02 19.90 -19.83
C VAL A 63 -4.37 21.35 -19.48
N PRO A 64 -3.95 21.89 -18.32
CA PRO A 64 -3.00 21.33 -17.34
C PRO A 64 -3.65 20.45 -16.24
N LYS A 65 -4.95 20.21 -16.30
CA LYS A 65 -5.68 19.45 -15.29
C LYS A 65 -5.25 17.99 -15.28
N LYS A 66 -5.21 17.40 -14.08
CA LYS A 66 -4.79 16.00 -13.87
C LYS A 66 -5.83 15.19 -13.09
N LEU A 67 -5.73 13.89 -13.22
CA LEU A 67 -6.29 12.93 -12.29
C LEU A 67 -5.30 12.71 -11.13
N LEU A 68 -5.79 12.77 -9.90
CA LEU A 68 -5.05 12.39 -8.70
C LEU A 68 -5.43 10.95 -8.35
N ALA A 69 -4.47 10.03 -8.43
CA ALA A 69 -4.63 8.64 -7.97
C ALA A 69 -3.91 8.47 -6.64
N LEU A 70 -4.66 8.15 -5.60
CA LEU A 70 -4.16 7.93 -4.24
C LEU A 70 -4.34 6.48 -3.81
N THR A 71 -3.42 6.02 -2.98
CA THR A 71 -3.51 4.73 -2.31
C THR A 71 -2.88 4.81 -0.92
N PHE A 72 -3.07 3.76 -0.13
CA PHE A 72 -2.54 3.73 1.24
C PHE A 72 -1.01 3.59 1.27
N SER A 73 -0.43 2.65 0.51
CA SER A 73 0.99 2.34 0.60
C SER A 73 1.83 2.91 -0.54
N VAL A 74 3.12 3.12 -0.29
CA VAL A 74 4.10 3.54 -1.30
C VAL A 74 4.14 2.55 -2.46
N ASN A 75 4.25 1.25 -2.17
CA ASN A 75 4.40 0.23 -3.20
C ASN A 75 3.14 0.07 -4.05
N ALA A 76 1.94 0.19 -3.45
CA ALA A 76 0.70 0.23 -4.21
C ALA A 76 0.69 1.42 -5.19
N ALA A 77 1.20 2.59 -4.77
CA ALA A 77 1.33 3.74 -5.67
C ALA A 77 2.27 3.46 -6.84
N TYR A 78 3.41 2.81 -6.59
CA TYR A 78 4.34 2.45 -7.67
C TYR A 78 3.82 1.33 -8.57
N LYS A 79 3.05 0.37 -8.02
CA LYS A 79 2.35 -0.65 -8.82
C LYS A 79 1.33 0.01 -9.76
N ILE A 80 0.55 0.96 -9.25
CA ILE A 80 -0.37 1.76 -10.09
C ILE A 80 0.42 2.54 -11.16
N LYS A 81 1.55 3.19 -10.82
CA LYS A 81 2.41 3.88 -11.80
C LYS A 81 2.88 2.94 -12.90
N LYS A 82 3.30 1.72 -12.54
CA LYS A 82 3.72 0.67 -13.49
C LYS A 82 2.57 0.30 -14.43
N ASP A 83 1.40 -0.04 -13.88
CA ASP A 83 0.24 -0.47 -14.65
C ASP A 83 -0.27 0.64 -15.58
N VAL A 84 -0.34 1.88 -15.10
CA VAL A 84 -0.71 3.06 -15.87
C VAL A 84 0.30 3.32 -17.00
N SER A 85 1.61 3.25 -16.71
CA SER A 85 2.66 3.52 -17.70
C SER A 85 2.75 2.45 -18.80
N LYS A 86 2.38 1.21 -18.49
CA LYS A 86 2.37 0.09 -19.43
C LYS A 86 1.08 0.03 -20.24
N ASN A 87 -0.06 0.00 -19.56
CA ASN A 87 -1.33 -0.34 -20.20
C ASN A 87 -2.05 0.84 -20.88
N ILE A 88 -1.88 2.09 -20.39
CA ILE A 88 -2.57 3.22 -21.02
C ILE A 88 -2.00 3.53 -22.42
N PRO A 89 -0.67 3.58 -22.65
CA PRO A 89 -0.15 3.75 -24.00
C PRO A 89 -0.61 2.66 -24.97
N GLU A 90 -0.69 1.40 -24.51
CA GLU A 90 -1.17 0.28 -25.30
C GLU A 90 -2.63 0.45 -25.74
N LEU A 91 -3.50 0.89 -24.82
CA LEU A 91 -4.91 1.16 -25.10
C LEU A 91 -5.11 2.37 -26.03
N LEU A 92 -4.24 3.36 -25.93
CA LEU A 92 -4.34 4.63 -26.65
C LEU A 92 -3.40 4.71 -27.88
N GLN A 93 -2.72 3.61 -28.26
CA GLN A 93 -1.89 3.58 -29.46
C GLN A 93 -2.75 3.91 -30.71
N ASP A 94 -2.12 4.48 -31.73
CA ASP A 94 -2.75 4.91 -32.99
C ASP A 94 -3.63 6.18 -32.93
N LEU A 95 -3.71 6.87 -31.78
CA LEU A 95 -4.42 8.16 -31.70
C LEU A 95 -3.65 9.35 -32.31
N GLY A 96 -2.57 9.08 -33.05
CA GLY A 96 -1.77 10.09 -33.73
C GLY A 96 -1.08 11.13 -32.83
N LYS A 97 -1.21 11.05 -31.51
CA LYS A 97 -0.59 11.94 -30.53
C LYS A 97 0.12 11.13 -29.46
N GLN A 98 1.40 11.39 -29.25
CA GLN A 98 2.10 10.88 -28.06
C GLN A 98 1.47 11.49 -26.81
N ILE A 99 0.74 10.66 -26.03
CA ILE A 99 0.13 11.10 -24.78
C ILE A 99 1.17 10.98 -23.67
N ASN A 100 1.60 12.13 -23.16
CA ASN A 100 2.44 12.15 -21.95
C ASN A 100 1.57 11.87 -20.72
N ILE A 101 1.62 10.64 -20.23
CA ILE A 101 0.82 10.18 -19.09
C ILE A 101 1.12 10.99 -17.84
N LYS A 102 2.37 11.42 -17.62
CA LYS A 102 2.77 12.25 -16.48
C LYS A 102 2.06 13.61 -16.44
N GLU A 103 1.62 14.11 -17.60
CA GLU A 103 0.82 15.34 -17.69
C GLU A 103 -0.66 15.12 -17.36
N LYS A 104 -1.14 13.86 -17.41
CA LYS A 104 -2.55 13.52 -17.21
C LYS A 104 -2.84 12.98 -15.82
N ILE A 105 -1.88 12.31 -15.18
CA ILE A 105 -2.08 11.58 -13.95
C ILE A 105 -0.95 11.88 -12.97
N TYR A 106 -1.33 12.09 -11.71
CA TYR A 106 -0.40 12.10 -10.58
C TYR A 106 -0.77 10.96 -9.65
N VAL A 107 0.15 10.01 -9.45
CA VAL A 107 -0.03 8.83 -8.60
C VAL A 107 0.86 8.95 -7.39
N SER A 108 0.29 8.79 -6.19
CA SER A 108 1.02 8.86 -4.92
C SER A 108 0.28 8.10 -3.81
N ASN A 109 0.94 7.87 -2.68
CA ASN A 109 0.22 7.64 -1.43
C ASN A 109 -0.17 8.99 -0.79
N TYR A 110 -1.01 8.96 0.25
CA TYR A 110 -1.48 10.19 0.91
C TYR A 110 -0.34 11.06 1.45
N HIS A 111 0.65 10.46 2.10
CA HIS A 111 1.78 11.20 2.68
C HIS A 111 2.68 11.79 1.60
N GLY A 112 2.98 11.04 0.53
CA GLY A 112 3.75 11.54 -0.61
C GLY A 112 3.07 12.72 -1.30
N PHE A 113 1.75 12.68 -1.45
CA PHE A 113 0.96 13.81 -1.96
C PHE A 113 1.06 15.03 -1.04
N CYS A 114 0.85 14.85 0.27
CA CYS A 114 1.00 15.93 1.26
C CYS A 114 2.43 16.50 1.28
N ARG A 115 3.46 15.62 1.25
CA ARG A 115 4.86 16.06 1.16
C ARG A 115 5.11 16.96 -0.05
N SER A 116 4.55 16.63 -1.22
CA SER A 116 4.69 17.45 -2.42
C SER A 116 4.08 18.86 -2.26
N ILE A 117 2.98 18.96 -1.52
CA ILE A 117 2.33 20.24 -1.21
C ILE A 117 3.15 21.04 -0.20
N LEU A 118 3.58 20.40 0.89
CA LEU A 118 4.36 21.05 1.94
C LEU A 118 5.72 21.52 1.44
N LYS A 119 6.42 20.76 0.59
CA LYS A 119 7.66 21.20 -0.06
C LYS A 119 7.47 22.52 -0.83
N LYS A 120 6.34 22.66 -1.50
CA LYS A 120 6.06 23.82 -2.34
C LYS A 120 5.53 25.03 -1.54
N TYR A 121 4.69 24.81 -0.57
CA TYR A 121 3.96 25.86 0.11
C TYR A 121 4.09 25.85 1.63
N GLY A 122 4.74 24.84 2.22
CA GLY A 122 4.84 24.69 3.68
C GLY A 122 5.62 25.80 4.36
N HIS A 123 6.47 26.55 3.64
CA HIS A 123 7.16 27.74 4.14
C HIS A 123 6.20 28.79 4.71
N ARG A 124 4.94 28.78 4.29
CA ARG A 124 3.90 29.66 4.83
C ARG A 124 3.49 29.28 6.25
N LEU A 125 3.73 28.05 6.69
CA LEU A 125 3.52 27.61 8.06
C LEU A 125 4.82 27.67 8.86
N HIS A 126 5.92 27.17 8.29
CA HIS A 126 7.25 27.18 8.92
C HIS A 126 8.37 27.01 7.87
N PRO A 127 9.49 27.78 7.94
CA PRO A 127 10.57 27.73 6.94
C PRO A 127 11.18 26.33 6.74
N ALA A 128 11.31 25.52 7.80
CA ALA A 128 11.86 24.16 7.72
C ALA A 128 11.09 23.24 6.75
N LEU A 129 9.81 23.49 6.51
CA LEU A 129 8.99 22.68 5.58
C LEU A 129 9.39 22.86 4.12
N SER A 130 10.14 23.90 3.75
CA SER A 130 10.73 24.03 2.41
C SER A 130 11.76 22.94 2.09
N ASN A 131 12.42 22.42 3.13
CA ASN A 131 13.44 21.37 3.03
C ASN A 131 12.98 20.07 3.69
N LEU A 132 11.76 19.65 3.41
CA LEU A 132 11.10 18.51 4.05
C LEU A 132 11.95 17.21 3.99
N ASP A 133 12.77 17.05 2.95
CA ASP A 133 13.65 15.87 2.80
C ASP A 133 14.81 15.83 3.79
N THR A 134 15.12 16.94 4.44
CA THR A 134 16.15 17.01 5.48
C THR A 134 15.60 16.82 6.88
N LEU A 135 14.27 16.82 7.04
CA LEU A 135 13.63 16.60 8.32
C LEU A 135 13.72 15.12 8.72
N GLN A 136 14.06 14.88 9.97
CA GLN A 136 14.08 13.54 10.54
C GLN A 136 12.66 13.10 10.89
N SER A 137 12.28 11.89 10.52
CA SER A 137 11.03 11.28 10.95
C SER A 137 11.11 10.94 12.44
N VAL A 138 10.08 11.32 13.20
CA VAL A 138 9.98 11.09 14.65
C VAL A 138 8.82 10.19 14.95
N ASP A 139 9.05 9.18 15.79
CA ASP A 139 8.00 8.38 16.39
C ASP A 139 7.38 9.15 17.57
N ASP A 140 6.15 9.62 17.37
CA ASP A 140 5.34 10.32 18.37
C ASP A 140 4.36 9.38 19.10
N SER A 141 4.56 8.06 19.04
CA SER A 141 3.66 7.10 19.69
C SER A 141 3.82 7.02 21.21
N ARG A 142 4.98 7.44 21.76
CA ARG A 142 5.32 7.34 23.18
C ARG A 142 5.94 8.62 23.71
N SER A 143 5.32 9.21 24.74
CA SER A 143 5.77 10.47 25.34
C SER A 143 7.18 10.39 25.95
N ASP A 144 7.54 9.26 26.59
CA ASP A 144 8.87 9.03 27.15
C ASP A 144 9.97 9.03 26.05
N SER A 145 9.69 8.46 24.90
CA SER A 145 10.60 8.43 23.75
C SER A 145 10.81 9.82 23.17
N ILE A 146 9.74 10.60 23.05
CA ILE A 146 9.80 11.98 22.57
C ILE A 146 10.67 12.83 23.51
N MET A 147 10.45 12.76 24.83
CA MET A 147 11.19 13.54 25.81
C MET A 147 12.68 13.18 25.91
N ARG A 148 13.04 11.91 25.61
CA ARG A 148 14.47 11.51 25.55
C ARG A 148 15.21 12.16 24.39
N VAL A 149 14.52 12.41 23.28
CA VAL A 149 15.10 12.98 22.06
C VAL A 149 15.05 14.50 22.08
N PHE A 150 13.99 15.07 22.65
CA PHE A 150 13.71 16.52 22.61
C PHE A 150 13.62 17.11 24.02
N ASN A 151 14.68 17.76 24.45
CA ASN A 151 14.77 18.44 25.76
C ASN A 151 13.95 19.75 25.86
N ASN A 152 13.38 20.22 24.75
CA ASN A 152 12.57 21.44 24.65
C ASN A 152 11.06 21.18 24.69
N ILE A 153 10.64 19.95 24.98
CA ILE A 153 9.22 19.52 25.04
C ILE A 153 8.88 19.21 26.50
N SER A 154 7.78 19.77 26.99
CA SER A 154 7.24 19.42 28.31
C SER A 154 6.53 18.07 28.31
N ILE A 155 6.28 17.51 29.50
CA ILE A 155 5.50 16.27 29.67
C ILE A 155 4.11 16.39 29.03
N ASP A 156 3.44 17.51 29.26
CA ASP A 156 2.09 17.74 28.69
C ASP A 156 2.10 17.82 27.17
N GLU A 157 3.11 18.48 26.59
CA GLU A 157 3.28 18.56 25.14
C GLU A 157 3.59 17.17 24.53
N ALA A 158 4.45 16.38 25.17
CA ALA A 158 4.75 15.01 24.74
C ALA A 158 3.53 14.09 24.84
N ASN A 159 2.71 14.25 25.89
CA ASN A 159 1.45 13.53 26.05
C ASN A 159 0.46 13.89 24.93
N VAL A 160 0.31 15.17 24.59
CA VAL A 160 -0.56 15.59 23.48
C VAL A 160 -0.13 14.92 22.16
N LEU A 161 1.17 14.85 21.87
CA LEU A 161 1.67 14.19 20.66
C LEU A 161 1.33 12.69 20.66
N SER A 162 1.63 11.99 21.77
CA SER A 162 1.38 10.54 21.86
C SER A 162 -0.10 10.18 21.90
N GLU A 163 -0.91 10.97 22.59
CA GLU A 163 -2.37 10.78 22.63
C GLU A 163 -3.02 11.07 21.27
N PHE A 164 -2.51 12.06 20.53
CA PHE A 164 -2.99 12.33 19.17
C PHE A 164 -2.69 11.15 18.25
N ASN A 165 -1.46 10.60 18.29
CA ASN A 165 -1.10 9.39 17.55
C ASN A 165 -2.00 8.21 17.92
N ALA A 166 -2.19 7.96 19.23
CA ALA A 166 -3.12 6.94 19.72
C ALA A 166 -4.57 7.21 19.27
N GLY A 167 -4.98 8.47 19.23
CA GLY A 167 -6.28 8.89 18.73
C GLY A 167 -6.49 8.54 17.26
N VAL A 168 -5.48 8.66 16.41
CA VAL A 168 -5.53 8.23 15.01
C VAL A 168 -5.68 6.71 14.92
N LYS A 169 -4.85 5.95 15.65
CA LYS A 169 -4.90 4.47 15.70
C LYS A 169 -6.26 3.96 16.20
N ASN A 170 -6.81 4.59 17.23
CA ASN A 170 -8.07 4.19 17.88
C ASN A 170 -9.31 4.90 17.33
N ILE A 171 -9.17 5.62 16.21
CA ILE A 171 -10.27 6.27 15.47
C ILE A 171 -11.10 7.24 16.34
N LYS A 172 -10.44 7.97 17.25
CA LYS A 172 -11.08 8.92 18.17
C LYS A 172 -11.39 10.26 17.46
N GLY A 173 -12.32 10.26 16.49
CA GLY A 173 -12.57 11.38 15.59
C GLY A 173 -12.91 12.71 16.28
N LYS A 174 -13.70 12.70 17.37
CA LYS A 174 -14.01 13.91 18.16
C LYS A 174 -12.75 14.48 18.79
N TYR A 175 -11.99 13.65 19.50
CA TYR A 175 -10.74 14.05 20.15
C TYR A 175 -9.74 14.65 19.15
N LEU A 176 -9.57 14.00 17.99
CA LEU A 176 -8.67 14.48 16.95
C LEU A 176 -9.07 15.84 16.40
N LYS A 177 -10.38 16.09 16.17
CA LYS A 177 -10.89 17.39 15.72
C LYS A 177 -10.65 18.51 16.72
N GLU A 178 -10.80 18.21 18.01
CA GLU A 178 -10.60 19.17 19.10
C GLU A 178 -9.10 19.47 19.35
N ASN A 179 -8.21 18.52 19.07
CA ASN A 179 -6.78 18.63 19.42
C ASN A 179 -5.82 18.81 18.23
N ILE A 180 -6.30 18.80 16.98
CA ILE A 180 -5.42 18.90 15.80
C ILE A 180 -4.63 20.22 15.76
N ASP A 181 -5.23 21.33 16.21
CA ASP A 181 -4.55 22.64 16.20
C ASP A 181 -3.48 22.71 17.31
N LYS A 182 -3.74 22.12 18.49
CA LYS A 182 -2.75 21.99 19.57
C LYS A 182 -1.60 21.10 19.15
N TYR A 183 -1.89 19.94 18.55
CA TYR A 183 -0.89 19.03 17.98
C TYR A 183 0.00 19.75 16.96
N ASN A 184 -0.58 20.42 15.97
CA ASN A 184 0.15 21.17 14.95
C ASN A 184 1.00 22.28 15.55
N SER A 185 0.52 23.00 16.57
CA SER A 185 1.27 24.06 17.24
C SER A 185 2.53 23.52 17.92
N ILE A 186 2.44 22.37 18.59
CA ILE A 186 3.61 21.70 19.20
C ILE A 186 4.59 21.26 18.13
N VAL A 187 4.12 20.63 17.05
CA VAL A 187 4.99 20.21 15.94
C VAL A 187 5.75 21.42 15.37
N ILE A 188 5.07 22.52 15.09
CA ILE A 188 5.66 23.72 14.52
C ILE A 188 6.67 24.36 15.47
N SER A 189 6.29 24.57 16.74
CA SER A 189 7.09 25.33 17.69
C SER A 189 8.20 24.55 18.38
N LYS A 190 8.15 23.20 18.37
CA LYS A 190 9.08 22.36 19.13
C LYS A 190 9.88 21.39 18.25
N LEU A 191 9.22 20.75 17.27
CA LEU A 191 9.85 19.69 16.48
C LEU A 191 10.49 20.25 15.20
N LEU A 192 9.79 21.07 14.42
CA LEU A 192 10.34 21.62 13.18
C LEU A 192 11.58 22.49 13.40
N ILE A 193 11.67 23.21 14.52
CA ILE A 193 12.89 23.96 14.88
C ILE A 193 14.10 23.05 15.16
N LYS A 194 13.86 21.76 15.42
CA LYS A 194 14.88 20.71 15.59
C LYS A 194 15.05 19.84 14.36
N ASN A 195 14.55 20.29 13.20
CA ASN A 195 14.52 19.53 11.94
C ASN A 195 13.89 18.15 12.08
N ALA A 196 12.79 18.04 12.82
CA ALA A 196 12.09 16.80 13.08
C ALA A 196 10.59 16.94 12.78
N ILE A 197 9.97 15.86 12.25
CA ILE A 197 8.55 15.85 11.90
C ILE A 197 7.94 14.46 12.17
N PRO A 198 6.82 14.36 12.90
CA PRO A 198 6.05 13.13 13.03
C PRO A 198 5.31 12.77 11.72
N TYR A 199 5.09 11.47 11.52
CA TYR A 199 4.44 10.98 10.31
C TYR A 199 3.04 11.57 10.11
N ASN A 200 2.20 11.58 11.17
CA ASN A 200 0.86 12.15 11.13
C ASN A 200 0.86 13.66 10.84
N ALA A 201 1.92 14.36 11.25
CA ALA A 201 2.04 15.81 11.05
C ALA A 201 2.09 16.22 9.57
N ILE A 202 2.56 15.35 8.70
CA ILE A 202 2.59 15.59 7.25
C ILE A 202 1.18 15.86 6.72
N ILE A 203 0.19 15.06 7.13
CA ILE A 203 -1.21 15.26 6.71
C ILE A 203 -1.84 16.42 7.49
N THR A 204 -1.64 16.50 8.81
CA THR A 204 -2.31 17.54 9.62
C THR A 204 -1.84 18.95 9.29
N LEU A 205 -0.55 19.13 8.99
CA LEU A 205 0.01 20.40 8.52
C LEU A 205 -0.47 20.76 7.10
N THR A 206 -0.69 19.78 6.23
CA THR A 206 -1.30 20.02 4.92
C THR A 206 -2.75 20.49 5.08
N ILE A 207 -3.52 19.87 5.98
CA ILE A 207 -4.88 20.31 6.31
C ILE A 207 -4.87 21.73 6.89
N LYS A 208 -3.94 22.03 7.80
CA LYS A 208 -3.76 23.39 8.35
C LYS A 208 -3.44 24.39 7.24
N LEU A 209 -2.52 24.07 6.35
CA LEU A 209 -2.18 24.91 5.20
C LEU A 209 -3.40 25.20 4.32
N PHE A 210 -4.22 24.19 4.04
CA PHE A 210 -5.44 24.38 3.26
C PHE A 210 -6.49 25.25 3.95
N LYS A 211 -6.60 25.15 5.28
CA LYS A 211 -7.49 26.03 6.06
C LYS A 211 -7.03 27.47 6.06
N GLU A 212 -5.72 27.73 6.21
CA GLU A 212 -5.17 29.08 6.31
C GLU A 212 -4.92 29.73 4.94
N GLN A 213 -4.72 28.92 3.89
CA GLN A 213 -4.38 29.37 2.55
C GLN A 213 -5.39 28.84 1.52
N ILE A 214 -6.61 29.37 1.59
CA ILE A 214 -7.73 28.89 0.74
C ILE A 214 -7.38 28.91 -0.77
N GLY A 215 -6.57 29.88 -1.22
CA GLY A 215 -6.13 29.95 -2.62
C GLY A 215 -5.29 28.74 -3.04
N ILE A 216 -4.52 28.14 -2.12
CA ILE A 216 -3.77 26.92 -2.39
C ILE A 216 -4.74 25.74 -2.51
N LEU A 217 -5.70 25.63 -1.61
CA LEU A 217 -6.73 24.59 -1.68
C LEU A 217 -7.52 24.67 -3.00
N GLU A 218 -7.98 25.86 -3.37
CA GLU A 218 -8.74 26.07 -4.62
C GLU A 218 -7.90 25.77 -5.87
N PHE A 219 -6.59 26.07 -5.83
CA PHE A 219 -5.68 25.65 -6.89
C PHE A 219 -5.69 24.12 -7.04
N TYR A 220 -5.54 23.35 -5.96
CA TYR A 220 -5.51 21.88 -6.04
C TYR A 220 -6.87 21.29 -6.41
N ARG A 221 -7.99 21.85 -5.96
CA ARG A 221 -9.35 21.48 -6.37
C ARG A 221 -9.57 21.65 -7.87
N ASN A 222 -9.08 22.74 -8.44
CA ASN A 222 -9.20 23.04 -9.86
C ASN A 222 -8.19 22.26 -10.72
N TYR A 223 -7.03 21.92 -10.16
CA TYR A 223 -5.98 21.18 -10.83
C TYR A 223 -6.28 19.68 -10.90
N TYR A 224 -6.78 19.11 -9.81
CA TYR A 224 -7.20 17.70 -9.75
C TYR A 224 -8.71 17.57 -9.90
N THR A 225 -9.18 17.60 -11.13
CA THR A 225 -10.61 17.48 -11.46
C THR A 225 -11.17 16.08 -11.30
N SER A 226 -10.31 15.09 -11.16
CA SER A 226 -10.65 13.69 -10.93
C SER A 226 -9.80 13.14 -9.80
N ILE A 227 -10.41 12.48 -8.83
CA ILE A 227 -9.75 11.83 -7.70
C ILE A 227 -10.13 10.34 -7.74
N LEU A 228 -9.11 9.51 -7.72
CA LEU A 228 -9.22 8.07 -7.65
C LEU A 228 -8.51 7.61 -6.39
N VAL A 229 -9.14 6.72 -5.62
CA VAL A 229 -8.51 6.11 -4.44
C VAL A 229 -8.62 4.61 -4.55
N ASP A 230 -7.46 3.93 -4.56
CA ASP A 230 -7.38 2.47 -4.50
C ASP A 230 -7.13 2.01 -3.05
N GLU A 231 -7.56 0.79 -2.72
CA GLU A 231 -7.53 0.24 -1.35
C GLU A 231 -8.17 1.18 -0.32
N PHE A 232 -9.31 1.78 -0.70
CA PHE A 232 -9.96 2.82 0.10
C PHE A 232 -10.35 2.34 1.52
N GLN A 233 -10.61 1.04 1.72
CA GLN A 233 -10.89 0.44 3.03
C GLN A 233 -9.75 0.60 4.05
N ASP A 234 -8.53 0.89 3.61
CA ASP A 234 -7.37 1.08 4.48
C ASP A 234 -7.14 2.55 4.88
N THR A 235 -7.99 3.45 4.43
CA THR A 235 -7.86 4.89 4.69
C THR A 235 -8.15 5.21 6.15
N ASN A 236 -7.25 5.94 6.82
CA ASN A 236 -7.44 6.45 8.18
C ASN A 236 -8.20 7.79 8.21
N LEU A 237 -8.58 8.25 9.41
CA LEU A 237 -9.36 9.49 9.58
C LEU A 237 -8.69 10.74 9.00
N LEU A 238 -7.37 10.89 9.15
CA LEU A 238 -6.65 12.07 8.67
C LEU A 238 -6.65 12.11 7.13
N SER A 239 -6.40 10.97 6.50
CA SER A 239 -6.45 10.82 5.04
C SER A 239 -7.87 11.05 4.50
N TYR A 240 -8.89 10.55 5.22
CA TYR A 240 -10.29 10.81 4.87
C TYR A 240 -10.65 12.30 4.98
N TRP A 241 -10.18 12.99 6.03
CA TRP A 241 -10.38 14.44 6.15
C TRP A 241 -9.68 15.21 5.03
N LEU A 242 -8.45 14.82 4.66
CA LEU A 242 -7.76 15.41 3.52
C LEU A 242 -8.59 15.30 2.22
N LEU A 243 -9.18 14.12 1.96
CA LEU A 243 -10.08 13.94 0.82
C LEU A 243 -11.28 14.87 0.87
N ASN A 244 -11.91 15.06 2.05
CA ASN A 244 -13.03 15.98 2.21
C ASN A 244 -12.66 17.45 1.87
N PHE A 245 -11.39 17.85 2.07
CA PHE A 245 -10.94 19.18 1.62
C PHE A 245 -10.82 19.26 0.11
N LEU A 246 -10.38 18.19 -0.55
CA LEU A 246 -10.12 18.18 -2.00
C LEU A 246 -11.38 17.96 -2.83
N ILE A 247 -12.33 17.17 -2.35
CA ILE A 247 -13.53 16.79 -3.07
C ILE A 247 -14.55 17.92 -3.04
N THR A 248 -15.07 18.26 -4.21
CA THR A 248 -16.16 19.23 -4.41
C THR A 248 -17.25 18.61 -5.26
N ASP A 249 -18.38 19.29 -5.45
CA ASP A 249 -19.48 18.81 -6.32
C ASP A 249 -19.06 18.65 -7.79
N LYS A 250 -17.98 19.34 -8.20
CA LYS A 250 -17.43 19.26 -9.57
C LYS A 250 -16.42 18.14 -9.75
N THR A 251 -15.94 17.53 -8.67
CA THR A 251 -14.89 16.50 -8.71
C THR A 251 -15.44 15.18 -9.21
N ASN A 252 -14.76 14.56 -10.19
CA ASN A 252 -15.01 13.17 -10.55
C ASN A 252 -14.35 12.28 -9.50
N ILE A 253 -15.09 11.33 -8.94
CA ILE A 253 -14.61 10.47 -7.84
C ILE A 253 -14.73 9.01 -8.29
N LEU A 254 -13.67 8.24 -8.06
CA LEU A 254 -13.69 6.79 -8.14
C LEU A 254 -12.99 6.24 -6.91
N LEU A 255 -13.75 5.68 -5.97
CA LEU A 255 -13.21 4.96 -4.81
C LEU A 255 -13.31 3.46 -5.09
N LEU A 256 -12.21 2.74 -4.88
CA LEU A 256 -12.16 1.28 -5.04
C LEU A 256 -11.72 0.65 -3.72
N GLY A 257 -12.41 -0.40 -3.31
CA GLY A 257 -12.08 -1.09 -2.07
C GLY A 257 -12.76 -2.44 -1.93
N ASP A 258 -12.36 -3.18 -0.91
CA ASP A 258 -12.99 -4.42 -0.45
C ASP A 258 -13.20 -4.33 1.07
N SER A 259 -14.46 -4.26 1.49
CA SER A 259 -14.84 -4.15 2.90
C SER A 259 -14.30 -5.29 3.77
N LEU A 260 -14.11 -6.50 3.18
CA LEU A 260 -13.60 -7.68 3.87
C LEU A 260 -12.08 -7.72 3.99
N GLN A 261 -11.34 -6.93 3.21
CA GLN A 261 -9.87 -6.88 3.25
C GLN A 261 -9.29 -5.80 4.15
N ARG A 262 -10.08 -5.23 5.06
CA ARG A 262 -9.61 -4.24 6.03
C ARG A 262 -8.79 -4.91 7.14
N ILE A 263 -7.49 -5.13 6.92
CA ILE A 263 -6.59 -5.70 7.94
C ILE A 263 -5.78 -4.65 8.70
N TYR A 264 -5.77 -3.40 8.28
CA TYR A 264 -5.05 -2.30 8.91
C TYR A 264 -5.86 -1.55 10.00
N GLY A 265 -6.82 -2.24 10.63
CA GLY A 265 -7.56 -1.69 11.76
C GLY A 265 -6.66 -1.23 12.91
N PHE A 266 -5.55 -1.92 13.16
CA PHE A 266 -4.59 -1.60 14.22
C PHE A 266 -3.79 -0.30 13.99
N ILE A 267 -3.78 0.24 12.77
CA ILE A 267 -3.19 1.54 12.45
C ILE A 267 -4.22 2.61 12.11
N GLY A 268 -5.49 2.36 12.43
CA GLY A 268 -6.58 3.34 12.36
C GLY A 268 -7.37 3.35 11.05
N ALA A 269 -7.35 2.27 10.25
CA ALA A 269 -8.27 2.14 9.13
C ALA A 269 -9.73 2.16 9.62
N VAL A 270 -10.54 3.06 9.04
CA VAL A 270 -11.90 3.36 9.55
C VAL A 270 -12.87 2.22 9.22
N PRO A 271 -13.63 1.69 10.21
CA PRO A 271 -14.70 0.72 9.94
C PRO A 271 -15.79 1.33 9.08
N ASN A 272 -16.41 0.50 8.23
CA ASN A 272 -17.55 0.90 7.38
C ASN A 272 -17.30 2.17 6.54
N LEU A 273 -16.01 2.44 6.23
CA LEU A 273 -15.63 3.67 5.53
C LEU A 273 -16.26 3.76 4.14
N LEU A 274 -16.39 2.62 3.43
CA LEU A 274 -17.01 2.58 2.11
C LEU A 274 -18.46 3.10 2.17
N SER A 275 -19.28 2.56 3.06
CA SER A 275 -20.68 2.98 3.24
C SER A 275 -20.78 4.44 3.71
N HIS A 276 -19.86 4.87 4.60
CA HIS A 276 -19.82 6.26 5.05
C HIS A 276 -19.47 7.22 3.91
N ALA A 277 -18.49 6.89 3.09
CA ALA A 277 -18.08 7.68 1.92
C ALA A 277 -19.17 7.67 0.84
N GLN A 278 -19.87 6.55 0.63
CA GLN A 278 -21.00 6.45 -0.29
C GLN A 278 -22.05 7.51 0.03
N ASN A 279 -22.44 7.63 1.29
CA ASN A 279 -23.42 8.62 1.75
C ASN A 279 -22.86 10.05 1.70
N THR A 280 -21.63 10.26 2.20
CA THR A 280 -21.02 11.60 2.28
C THR A 280 -20.81 12.23 0.91
N PHE A 281 -20.36 11.44 -0.05
CA PHE A 281 -20.04 11.92 -1.40
C PHE A 281 -21.13 11.60 -2.43
N ASN A 282 -22.26 11.03 -2.04
CA ASN A 282 -23.35 10.60 -2.92
C ASN A 282 -22.84 9.74 -4.09
N LEU A 283 -22.22 8.60 -3.76
CA LEU A 283 -21.57 7.73 -4.73
C LEU A 283 -22.53 6.62 -5.21
N GLN A 284 -22.53 6.34 -6.51
CA GLN A 284 -23.15 5.13 -7.05
C GLN A 284 -22.24 3.93 -6.72
N LEU A 285 -22.77 2.95 -6.01
CA LEU A 285 -22.10 1.69 -5.75
C LEU A 285 -22.24 0.75 -6.96
N ILE A 286 -21.12 0.19 -7.39
CA ILE A 286 -21.06 -0.90 -8.36
C ILE A 286 -20.13 -1.98 -7.79
N SER A 287 -20.62 -3.21 -7.71
CA SER A 287 -19.83 -4.34 -7.22
C SER A 287 -19.34 -5.19 -8.41
N LEU A 288 -18.04 -5.53 -8.40
CA LEU A 288 -17.50 -6.52 -9.35
C LEU A 288 -17.92 -7.92 -8.91
N GLU A 289 -18.29 -8.76 -9.87
CA GLU A 289 -18.94 -10.06 -9.60
C GLU A 289 -18.08 -11.27 -10.00
N LYS A 290 -17.09 -11.08 -10.91
CA LYS A 290 -16.30 -12.17 -11.48
C LYS A 290 -14.90 -12.23 -10.90
N ASN A 291 -14.56 -13.35 -10.26
CA ASN A 291 -13.22 -13.59 -9.75
C ASN A 291 -12.35 -14.22 -10.85
N TYR A 292 -11.35 -13.47 -11.33
CA TYR A 292 -10.42 -13.91 -12.37
C TYR A 292 -9.24 -14.70 -11.82
N ARG A 293 -8.88 -14.47 -10.55
CA ARG A 293 -7.76 -15.16 -9.88
C ARG A 293 -8.03 -16.66 -9.75
N PHE A 294 -9.27 -17.02 -9.44
CA PHE A 294 -9.67 -18.40 -9.22
C PHE A 294 -10.47 -18.98 -10.39
N ALA A 295 -10.44 -18.34 -11.57
CA ALA A 295 -11.29 -18.74 -12.72
C ALA A 295 -11.12 -20.21 -13.14
N SER A 296 -9.93 -20.80 -12.95
CA SER A 296 -9.63 -22.21 -13.22
C SER A 296 -9.87 -23.15 -12.04
N ASN A 297 -10.31 -22.64 -10.86
CA ASN A 297 -10.46 -23.43 -9.64
C ASN A 297 -11.85 -23.22 -9.02
N GLU A 298 -12.80 -24.07 -9.43
CA GLU A 298 -14.20 -24.00 -8.97
C GLU A 298 -14.32 -24.07 -7.44
N ASN A 299 -13.49 -24.89 -6.77
CA ASN A 299 -13.50 -25.00 -5.33
C ASN A 299 -13.15 -23.68 -4.64
N MET A 300 -12.15 -22.96 -5.16
CA MET A 300 -11.74 -21.64 -4.63
C MET A 300 -12.77 -20.57 -4.97
N LEU A 301 -13.43 -20.63 -6.13
CA LEU A 301 -14.54 -19.73 -6.47
C LEU A 301 -15.71 -19.88 -5.50
N GLN A 302 -16.07 -21.12 -5.17
CA GLN A 302 -17.12 -21.37 -4.19
C GLN A 302 -16.72 -20.97 -2.78
N LEU A 303 -15.48 -21.22 -2.37
CA LEU A 303 -14.95 -20.78 -1.07
C LEU A 303 -15.01 -19.26 -0.92
N ASP A 304 -14.58 -18.50 -1.92
CA ASP A 304 -14.65 -17.04 -1.93
C ASP A 304 -16.09 -16.55 -1.73
N LYS A 305 -17.04 -17.13 -2.47
CA LYS A 305 -18.48 -16.82 -2.32
C LYS A 305 -19.00 -17.14 -0.92
N ILE A 306 -18.66 -18.30 -0.36
CA ILE A 306 -19.08 -18.71 0.99
C ILE A 306 -18.55 -17.74 2.04
N ILE A 307 -17.25 -17.39 1.97
CA ILE A 307 -16.63 -16.45 2.92
C ILE A 307 -17.33 -15.09 2.87
N ARG A 308 -17.60 -14.57 1.66
CA ARG A 308 -18.29 -13.28 1.49
C ARG A 308 -19.71 -13.29 1.99
N GLN A 309 -20.44 -14.34 1.69
CA GLN A 309 -21.81 -14.50 2.15
C GLN A 309 -21.87 -14.60 3.68
N ASN A 310 -21.02 -15.42 4.29
CA ASN A 310 -20.94 -15.53 5.75
C ASN A 310 -20.53 -14.22 6.45
N ALA A 311 -19.80 -13.34 5.77
CA ALA A 311 -19.46 -12.02 6.30
C ALA A 311 -20.67 -11.07 6.33
N ILE A 312 -21.65 -11.26 5.45
CA ILE A 312 -22.88 -10.46 5.38
C ILE A 312 -23.96 -11.07 6.27
N THR A 313 -24.19 -12.37 6.10
CA THR A 313 -25.21 -13.15 6.83
C THR A 313 -24.55 -14.40 7.44
N PRO A 314 -24.01 -14.29 8.68
CA PRO A 314 -23.33 -15.41 9.33
C PRO A 314 -24.20 -16.67 9.42
N PHE A 315 -23.61 -17.82 9.09
CA PHE A 315 -24.24 -19.15 9.11
C PHE A 315 -25.35 -19.37 8.08
N ASP A 316 -25.55 -18.45 7.15
CA ASP A 316 -26.49 -18.61 6.04
C ASP A 316 -25.77 -19.09 4.77
N ASN A 317 -26.30 -20.15 4.15
CA ASN A 317 -25.83 -20.68 2.87
C ASN A 317 -27.01 -20.94 1.92
N PRO A 318 -27.75 -19.89 1.51
CA PRO A 318 -28.96 -20.03 0.73
C PRO A 318 -28.72 -20.65 -0.66
N ASN A 319 -27.50 -20.59 -1.18
CA ASN A 319 -27.15 -21.11 -2.50
C ASN A 319 -26.60 -22.55 -2.45
N ASN A 320 -26.62 -23.21 -1.29
CA ASN A 320 -26.04 -24.56 -1.10
C ASN A 320 -24.62 -24.70 -1.66
N LEU A 321 -23.82 -23.65 -1.57
CA LEU A 321 -22.44 -23.64 -2.03
C LEU A 321 -21.61 -24.66 -1.24
N LYS A 322 -20.75 -25.41 -1.93
CA LYS A 322 -19.89 -26.42 -1.33
C LYS A 322 -18.45 -26.17 -1.72
N SER A 323 -17.58 -26.06 -0.74
CA SER A 323 -16.14 -25.96 -0.94
C SER A 323 -15.45 -26.98 -0.03
N LYS A 324 -14.35 -27.55 -0.53
CA LYS A 324 -13.51 -28.45 0.25
C LYS A 324 -12.33 -27.64 0.81
N VAL A 325 -12.26 -27.57 2.11
CA VAL A 325 -11.11 -27.04 2.84
C VAL A 325 -10.48 -28.20 3.61
N GLU A 326 -9.20 -28.44 3.40
CA GLU A 326 -8.47 -29.42 4.19
C GLU A 326 -8.20 -28.81 5.56
N PHE A 327 -8.69 -29.44 6.61
CA PHE A 327 -8.55 -29.02 7.97
C PHE A 327 -7.97 -30.18 8.78
N ASN A 328 -6.84 -29.93 9.45
CA ASN A 328 -6.13 -30.92 10.22
C ASN A 328 -5.96 -30.43 11.67
N ILE A 329 -6.19 -31.31 12.63
CA ILE A 329 -5.98 -31.08 14.05
C ILE A 329 -4.88 -32.03 14.49
N TYR A 330 -3.94 -31.54 15.29
CA TYR A 330 -2.80 -32.29 15.79
C TYR A 330 -2.76 -32.20 17.33
N ASP A 331 -2.20 -33.22 17.97
CA ASP A 331 -2.16 -33.30 19.43
C ASP A 331 -1.20 -32.26 20.04
N ASN A 332 -0.21 -31.82 19.30
CA ASN A 332 0.78 -30.85 19.76
C ASN A 332 1.42 -30.06 18.60
N GLN A 333 2.17 -29.02 18.95
CA GLN A 333 2.83 -28.11 17.98
C GLN A 333 3.98 -28.79 17.20
N GLU A 334 4.62 -29.80 17.77
CA GLU A 334 5.69 -30.54 17.11
C GLU A 334 5.13 -31.40 15.97
N GLU A 335 4.02 -32.06 16.22
CA GLU A 335 3.32 -32.84 15.21
C GLU A 335 2.78 -31.95 14.10
N GLU A 336 2.12 -30.83 14.45
CA GLU A 336 1.70 -29.83 13.45
C GLU A 336 2.88 -29.41 12.57
N ALA A 337 4.02 -29.06 13.16
CA ALA A 337 5.21 -28.62 12.45
C ALA A 337 5.73 -29.70 11.49
N LEU A 338 5.77 -30.97 11.92
CA LEU A 338 6.18 -32.08 11.08
C LEU A 338 5.23 -32.26 9.88
N GLN A 339 3.92 -32.21 10.12
CA GLN A 339 2.91 -32.37 9.07
C GLN A 339 2.91 -31.21 8.08
N VAL A 340 3.17 -29.99 8.52
CA VAL A 340 3.36 -28.82 7.63
C VAL A 340 4.56 -29.04 6.71
N VAL A 341 5.66 -29.55 7.22
CA VAL A 341 6.85 -29.90 6.39
C VAL A 341 6.50 -30.97 5.39
N ILE A 342 5.91 -32.09 5.81
CA ILE A 342 5.51 -33.20 4.92
C ILE A 342 4.57 -32.71 3.82
N LYS A 343 3.58 -31.90 4.19
CA LYS A 343 2.62 -31.32 3.24
C LYS A 343 3.31 -30.43 2.21
N SER A 344 4.20 -29.55 2.67
CA SER A 344 4.95 -28.65 1.79
C SER A 344 5.82 -29.43 0.81
N GLN A 345 6.51 -30.48 1.27
CA GLN A 345 7.32 -31.34 0.41
C GLN A 345 6.46 -32.08 -0.62
N LYS A 346 5.30 -32.62 -0.21
CA LYS A 346 4.37 -33.31 -1.11
C LYS A 346 3.84 -32.37 -2.21
N ILE A 347 3.55 -31.10 -1.88
CA ILE A 347 3.16 -30.10 -2.87
C ILE A 347 4.28 -29.92 -3.88
N LEU A 348 5.52 -29.70 -3.42
CA LEU A 348 6.67 -29.45 -4.30
C LEU A 348 7.11 -30.70 -5.10
N GLN A 349 6.81 -31.90 -4.62
CA GLN A 349 7.00 -33.14 -5.40
C GLN A 349 6.01 -33.23 -6.57
N ASN A 350 4.78 -32.74 -6.39
CA ASN A 350 3.76 -32.73 -7.43
C ASN A 350 3.92 -31.56 -8.40
N ASP A 351 4.38 -30.42 -7.91
CA ASP A 351 4.65 -29.22 -8.69
C ASP A 351 5.90 -28.51 -8.15
N SER A 352 7.03 -28.75 -8.80
CA SER A 352 8.34 -28.22 -8.40
C SER A 352 8.46 -26.71 -8.55
N PHE A 353 7.56 -26.06 -9.28
CA PHE A 353 7.52 -24.61 -9.47
C PHE A 353 6.55 -23.92 -8.51
N ALA A 354 5.75 -24.69 -7.77
CA ALA A 354 4.77 -24.14 -6.85
C ALA A 354 5.42 -23.27 -5.78
N LYS A 355 4.75 -22.17 -5.45
CA LYS A 355 5.06 -21.33 -4.30
C LYS A 355 4.11 -21.64 -3.16
N VAL A 356 4.64 -22.00 -2.01
CA VAL A 356 3.89 -22.38 -0.81
C VAL A 356 4.10 -21.31 0.27
N ALA A 357 3.03 -20.68 0.72
CA ALA A 357 3.07 -19.79 1.89
C ALA A 357 2.55 -20.49 3.14
N ILE A 358 3.34 -20.49 4.20
CA ILE A 358 2.96 -20.91 5.54
C ILE A 358 2.67 -19.65 6.32
N LEU A 359 1.40 -19.43 6.69
CA LEU A 359 0.94 -18.18 7.27
C LEU A 359 0.46 -18.35 8.70
N ALA A 360 1.11 -17.63 9.63
CA ALA A 360 0.68 -17.52 11.02
C ALA A 360 -0.02 -16.18 11.25
N LYS A 361 -0.94 -16.14 12.22
CA LYS A 361 -1.58 -14.89 12.66
C LYS A 361 -0.55 -13.92 13.26
N GLN A 362 0.36 -14.45 14.08
CA GLN A 362 1.44 -13.71 14.73
C GLN A 362 2.61 -14.64 15.04
N ARG A 363 3.76 -14.07 15.41
CA ARG A 363 4.87 -14.88 15.96
C ARG A 363 4.47 -15.54 17.28
N GLY A 364 4.98 -16.73 17.51
CA GLY A 364 4.74 -17.48 18.74
C GLY A 364 5.41 -18.86 18.70
N PRO A 365 5.33 -19.64 19.78
CA PRO A 365 5.99 -20.95 19.88
C PRO A 365 5.67 -21.88 18.72
N ASN A 366 4.44 -21.85 18.24
CA ASN A 366 3.99 -22.69 17.12
C ASN A 366 4.83 -22.48 15.86
N ILE A 367 4.98 -21.22 15.43
CA ILE A 367 5.77 -20.91 14.22
C ILE A 367 7.26 -21.20 14.42
N GLU A 368 7.76 -21.09 15.66
CA GLU A 368 9.14 -21.45 16.00
C GLU A 368 9.39 -22.97 15.87
N HIS A 369 8.44 -23.81 16.25
CA HIS A 369 8.51 -25.26 16.02
C HIS A 369 8.55 -25.57 14.53
N ILE A 370 7.73 -24.91 13.73
CA ILE A 370 7.74 -25.06 12.27
C ILE A 370 9.11 -24.69 11.70
N ILE A 371 9.67 -23.54 12.06
CA ILE A 371 11.00 -23.08 11.60
C ILE A 371 12.08 -24.09 12.00
N LYS A 372 12.09 -24.58 13.26
CA LYS A 372 13.04 -25.58 13.73
C LYS A 372 12.95 -26.87 12.92
N THR A 373 11.72 -27.32 12.61
CA THR A 373 11.48 -28.54 11.85
C THR A 373 11.96 -28.42 10.40
N PHE A 374 11.73 -27.27 9.73
CA PHE A 374 12.28 -26.99 8.40
C PHE A 374 13.82 -27.00 8.40
N ASN A 375 14.44 -26.34 9.39
CA ASN A 375 15.90 -26.31 9.53
C ASN A 375 16.48 -27.70 9.81
N HIS A 376 15.85 -28.49 10.70
CA HIS A 376 16.28 -29.85 11.01
C HIS A 376 16.26 -30.75 9.76
N ASN A 377 15.22 -30.63 8.94
CA ASN A 377 15.08 -31.37 7.69
C ASN A 377 15.86 -30.74 6.51
N LYS A 378 16.63 -29.67 6.74
CA LYS A 378 17.42 -28.95 5.74
C LYS A 378 16.62 -28.51 4.52
N ILE A 379 15.35 -28.14 4.73
CA ILE A 379 14.47 -27.65 3.68
C ILE A 379 14.60 -26.14 3.61
N PRO A 380 15.00 -25.57 2.46
CA PRO A 380 15.13 -24.12 2.33
C PRO A 380 13.77 -23.44 2.37
N PHE A 381 13.71 -22.33 3.09
CA PHE A 381 12.54 -21.45 3.15
C PHE A 381 12.98 -20.00 3.32
N PHE A 382 12.14 -19.07 2.93
CA PHE A 382 12.34 -17.66 3.21
C PHE A 382 11.68 -17.28 4.53
N TYR A 383 12.43 -16.57 5.38
CA TYR A 383 11.94 -16.06 6.66
C TYR A 383 11.27 -14.69 6.48
N GLY A 384 9.93 -14.67 6.40
CA GLY A 384 9.10 -13.48 6.20
C GLY A 384 8.31 -13.03 7.45
N LEU A 385 8.78 -13.37 8.65
CA LEU A 385 8.08 -13.10 9.92
C LEU A 385 8.47 -11.76 10.56
N PHE A 386 8.92 -10.79 9.82
CA PHE A 386 9.23 -9.47 10.34
C PHE A 386 8.08 -8.47 10.13
N THR A 387 7.96 -7.54 11.06
CA THR A 387 6.89 -6.54 11.11
C THR A 387 7.46 -5.13 11.25
N ASP A 388 6.60 -4.13 11.06
CA ASP A 388 6.98 -2.72 11.24
C ASP A 388 7.28 -2.35 12.72
N GLU A 389 7.08 -3.28 13.66
CA GLU A 389 7.39 -3.11 15.08
C GLU A 389 8.77 -3.72 15.45
N ASP A 390 9.38 -4.50 14.56
CA ASP A 390 10.67 -5.11 14.81
C ASP A 390 11.82 -4.11 14.74
N SER A 391 12.50 -3.90 15.85
CA SER A 391 13.60 -2.94 15.95
C SER A 391 14.75 -3.24 14.98
N GLU A 392 15.05 -4.52 14.72
CA GLU A 392 16.08 -4.94 13.77
C GLU A 392 15.65 -4.63 12.32
N TYR A 393 14.39 -4.87 11.98
CA TYR A 393 13.81 -4.53 10.67
C TYR A 393 13.83 -3.02 10.42
N ILE A 394 13.38 -2.24 11.40
CA ILE A 394 13.39 -0.78 11.34
C ILE A 394 14.83 -0.26 11.19
N THR A 395 15.77 -0.80 11.99
CA THR A 395 17.18 -0.42 11.96
C THR A 395 17.82 -0.74 10.62
N PHE A 396 17.51 -1.88 10.03
CA PHE A 396 17.99 -2.26 8.70
C PHE A 396 17.55 -1.24 7.64
N ASN A 397 16.25 -0.92 7.58
CA ASN A 397 15.74 0.06 6.62
C ASN A 397 16.38 1.45 6.82
N ARG A 398 16.55 1.91 8.07
CA ARG A 398 17.24 3.18 8.37
C ARG A 398 18.69 3.20 7.90
N LYS A 399 19.43 2.11 8.08
CA LYS A 399 20.81 1.98 7.58
C LYS A 399 20.84 1.98 6.05
N CYS A 400 19.94 1.26 5.39
CA CYS A 400 19.82 1.30 3.94
C CYS A 400 19.54 2.72 3.44
N LEU A 401 18.63 3.44 4.07
CA LEU A 401 18.32 4.83 3.71
C LEU A 401 19.55 5.74 3.89
N TYR A 402 20.22 5.63 5.04
CA TYR A 402 21.41 6.43 5.34
C TYR A 402 22.52 6.20 4.31
N GLU A 403 22.92 4.97 4.08
CA GLU A 403 23.98 4.65 3.11
C GLU A 403 23.60 5.04 1.68
N PHE A 404 22.32 4.93 1.32
CA PHE A 404 21.84 5.41 0.03
C PHE A 404 21.99 6.94 -0.10
N ILE A 405 21.62 7.72 0.92
CA ILE A 405 21.77 9.18 0.93
C ILE A 405 23.25 9.57 0.82
N GLU A 406 24.15 8.89 1.53
CA GLU A 406 25.60 9.12 1.43
C GLU A 406 26.12 8.85 0.00
N LEU A 407 25.64 7.79 -0.65
CA LEU A 407 26.00 7.50 -2.03
C LEU A 407 25.51 8.57 -3.03
N LEU A 408 24.37 9.20 -2.75
CA LEU A 408 23.82 10.27 -3.59
C LEU A 408 24.65 11.56 -3.54
N LYS A 409 25.39 11.84 -2.44
CA LYS A 409 26.26 13.04 -2.35
C LYS A 409 27.33 13.08 -3.45
N SER A 410 27.78 11.91 -3.90
CA SER A 410 28.81 11.78 -4.94
C SER A 410 28.28 11.27 -6.29
N ASN A 411 26.99 10.96 -6.39
CA ASN A 411 26.39 10.35 -7.58
C ASN A 411 25.00 10.94 -7.87
N SER A 412 24.82 11.56 -9.01
CA SER A 412 23.54 12.16 -9.42
C SER A 412 22.59 11.19 -10.15
N LYS A 413 23.09 10.05 -10.62
CA LYS A 413 22.31 9.08 -11.41
C LYS A 413 22.27 7.71 -10.75
N ILE A 414 21.09 7.10 -10.73
CA ILE A 414 20.87 5.74 -10.24
C ILE A 414 21.24 4.75 -11.36
N THR A 415 22.23 3.92 -11.07
CA THR A 415 22.76 2.90 -11.97
C THR A 415 22.89 1.55 -11.26
N LYS A 416 22.98 0.45 -12.01
CA LYS A 416 23.24 -0.89 -11.44
C LYS A 416 24.52 -0.91 -10.59
N LYS A 417 25.55 -0.10 -10.96
CA LYS A 417 26.80 0.04 -10.19
C LYS A 417 26.56 0.68 -8.82
N ILE A 418 25.69 1.69 -8.74
CA ILE A 418 25.29 2.30 -7.46
C ILE A 418 24.52 1.29 -6.62
N GLY A 419 23.60 0.53 -7.22
CA GLY A 419 22.90 -0.55 -6.52
C GLY A 419 23.84 -1.58 -5.90
N LYS A 420 24.81 -2.05 -6.68
CA LYS A 420 25.83 -2.98 -6.17
C LYS A 420 26.62 -2.38 -5.01
N LYS A 421 27.11 -1.14 -5.15
CA LYS A 421 27.82 -0.44 -4.06
C LYS A 421 26.98 -0.31 -2.79
N HIS A 422 25.68 -0.04 -2.93
CA HIS A 422 24.78 0.06 -1.79
C HIS A 422 24.62 -1.30 -1.08
N ILE A 423 24.39 -2.37 -1.85
CA ILE A 423 24.31 -3.73 -1.32
C ILE A 423 25.59 -4.11 -0.58
N ASP A 424 26.76 -3.88 -1.21
CA ASP A 424 28.07 -4.22 -0.64
C ASP A 424 28.30 -3.49 0.69
N LYS A 425 27.98 -2.20 0.77
CA LYS A 425 28.07 -1.42 2.02
C LYS A 425 27.17 -1.95 3.13
N ILE A 426 25.92 -2.32 2.79
CA ILE A 426 25.02 -2.89 3.80
C ILE A 426 25.50 -4.27 4.25
N ARG A 427 26.03 -5.10 3.34
CA ARG A 427 26.64 -6.38 3.70
C ARG A 427 27.83 -6.22 4.64
N GLU A 428 28.70 -5.22 4.41
CA GLU A 428 29.83 -4.89 5.30
C GLU A 428 29.35 -4.55 6.71
N ILE A 429 28.28 -3.74 6.84
CA ILE A 429 27.71 -3.36 8.14
C ILE A 429 27.21 -4.60 8.92
N TYR A 430 26.72 -5.61 8.22
CA TYR A 430 26.13 -6.82 8.81
C TYR A 430 27.01 -8.06 8.68
N ILE A 431 28.31 -7.93 8.35
CA ILE A 431 29.20 -9.05 8.06
C ILE A 431 29.31 -10.09 9.19
N ASN A 432 29.21 -9.63 10.44
CA ASN A 432 29.27 -10.48 11.64
C ASN A 432 27.90 -10.74 12.26
N ASN A 433 26.81 -10.46 11.54
CA ASN A 433 25.44 -10.69 12.02
C ASN A 433 24.87 -11.96 11.42
N ASP A 434 24.70 -13.01 12.23
CA ASP A 434 24.15 -14.29 11.83
C ASP A 434 22.62 -14.40 11.92
N SER A 435 21.92 -13.28 12.24
CA SER A 435 20.47 -13.23 12.34
C SER A 435 19.80 -13.72 11.04
N VAL A 436 18.87 -14.67 11.16
CA VAL A 436 18.07 -15.16 10.05
C VAL A 436 17.27 -14.02 9.40
N LEU A 437 16.82 -13.08 10.20
CA LEU A 437 16.13 -11.88 9.73
C LEU A 437 17.03 -11.03 8.83
N VAL A 438 18.27 -10.74 9.26
CA VAL A 438 19.19 -9.92 8.47
C VAL A 438 19.53 -10.59 7.15
N LYS A 439 19.73 -11.91 7.14
CA LYS A 439 19.99 -12.68 5.91
C LYS A 439 18.80 -12.55 4.93
N ALA A 440 17.58 -12.68 5.42
CA ALA A 440 16.37 -12.48 4.61
C ALA A 440 16.24 -11.05 4.08
N LEU A 441 16.57 -10.05 4.89
CA LEU A 441 16.52 -8.64 4.48
C LEU A 441 17.60 -8.27 3.43
N LEU A 442 18.77 -8.88 3.51
CA LEU A 442 19.81 -8.72 2.49
C LEU A 442 19.38 -9.33 1.15
N GLU A 443 18.71 -10.48 1.16
CA GLU A 443 18.12 -11.08 -0.05
C GLU A 443 17.07 -10.15 -0.65
N LEU A 444 16.17 -9.59 0.16
CA LEU A 444 15.19 -8.62 -0.33
C LEU A 444 15.82 -7.33 -0.87
N LEU A 445 16.93 -6.87 -0.29
CA LEU A 445 17.66 -5.71 -0.79
C LEU A 445 18.21 -5.95 -2.19
N GLU A 446 18.72 -7.14 -2.46
CA GLU A 446 19.20 -7.51 -3.79
C GLU A 446 18.05 -7.57 -4.80
N ILE A 447 16.95 -8.22 -4.43
CA ILE A 447 15.73 -8.30 -5.25
C ILE A 447 15.20 -6.90 -5.55
N PHE A 448 15.12 -6.03 -4.54
CA PHE A 448 14.71 -4.64 -4.70
C PHE A 448 15.52 -3.92 -5.78
N TRP A 449 16.85 -4.03 -5.73
CA TRP A 449 17.70 -3.39 -6.73
C TRP A 449 17.57 -3.99 -8.13
N VAL A 450 17.33 -5.30 -8.24
CA VAL A 450 17.03 -5.94 -9.52
C VAL A 450 15.72 -5.39 -10.08
N GLN A 451 14.66 -5.38 -9.29
CA GLN A 451 13.33 -4.93 -9.72
C GLN A 451 13.31 -3.45 -10.10
N LEU A 452 14.14 -2.61 -9.46
CA LEU A 452 14.27 -1.20 -9.83
C LEU A 452 14.69 -1.00 -11.29
N PHE A 453 15.43 -1.92 -11.88
CA PHE A 453 15.89 -1.84 -13.27
C PHE A 453 15.09 -2.72 -14.24
N VAL A 454 14.31 -3.66 -13.75
CA VAL A 454 13.44 -4.53 -14.55
C VAL A 454 12.04 -3.94 -14.59
N ASP A 455 11.34 -3.99 -13.48
CA ASP A 455 9.94 -3.62 -13.38
C ASP A 455 9.70 -2.10 -13.36
N TYR A 456 10.65 -1.34 -12.81
CA TYR A 456 10.57 0.12 -12.69
C TYR A 456 11.53 0.85 -13.65
N SER A 457 11.92 0.19 -14.75
CA SER A 457 12.80 0.78 -15.78
C SER A 457 12.23 2.05 -16.42
N PHE A 458 10.91 2.17 -16.51
CA PHE A 458 10.17 3.33 -17.04
C PHE A 458 10.27 4.59 -16.16
N LEU A 459 10.69 4.47 -14.89
CA LEU A 459 10.83 5.60 -13.99
C LEU A 459 12.00 6.50 -14.40
N SER A 460 11.81 7.81 -14.26
CA SER A 460 12.89 8.79 -14.36
C SER A 460 13.91 8.58 -13.23
N ASN A 461 15.09 9.18 -13.36
CA ASN A 461 16.10 9.10 -12.30
C ASN A 461 15.60 9.68 -10.97
N GLU A 462 14.88 10.78 -11.00
CA GLU A 462 14.27 11.39 -9.82
C GLU A 462 13.21 10.47 -9.20
N ASP A 463 12.33 9.87 -10.01
CA ASP A 463 11.32 8.91 -9.53
C ASP A 463 11.98 7.67 -8.91
N LYS A 464 13.12 7.18 -9.44
CA LYS A 464 13.89 6.07 -8.85
C LYS A 464 14.48 6.45 -7.50
N ILE A 465 15.05 7.66 -7.37
CA ILE A 465 15.55 8.18 -6.10
C ILE A 465 14.42 8.22 -5.07
N ASN A 466 13.27 8.74 -5.47
CA ASN A 466 12.10 8.82 -4.59
C ASN A 466 11.60 7.42 -4.20
N LEU A 467 11.52 6.47 -5.13
CA LEU A 467 11.15 5.08 -4.81
C LEU A 467 12.08 4.44 -3.78
N ILE A 468 13.40 4.62 -3.93
CA ILE A 468 14.38 4.07 -2.99
C ILE A 468 14.20 4.70 -1.60
N LYS A 469 14.11 6.03 -1.53
CA LYS A 469 13.89 6.76 -0.26
C LYS A 469 12.57 6.33 0.39
N ASP A 470 11.47 6.38 -0.34
CA ASP A 470 10.14 6.02 0.15
C ASP A 470 10.10 4.57 0.65
N THR A 471 10.75 3.64 -0.06
CA THR A 471 10.79 2.22 0.33
C THR A 471 11.47 2.04 1.69
N PHE A 472 12.63 2.65 1.91
CA PHE A 472 13.37 2.47 3.16
C PHE A 472 12.83 3.35 4.30
N GLU A 473 12.32 4.55 4.01
CA GLU A 473 11.71 5.43 5.01
C GLU A 473 10.44 4.83 5.63
N HIS A 474 9.70 4.05 4.84
CA HIS A 474 8.43 3.44 5.25
C HIS A 474 8.51 1.92 5.47
N ASN A 475 9.70 1.38 5.67
CA ASN A 475 9.92 -0.05 5.89
C ASN A 475 9.27 -0.92 4.78
N GLY A 476 9.32 -0.47 3.53
CA GLY A 476 8.59 -1.07 2.42
C GLY A 476 9.27 -2.27 1.76
N ILE A 477 10.50 -2.63 2.15
CA ILE A 477 11.28 -3.68 1.49
C ILE A 477 10.60 -5.07 1.55
N LYS A 478 9.79 -5.34 2.59
CA LYS A 478 9.04 -6.61 2.75
C LYS A 478 8.12 -6.94 1.58
N GLN A 479 7.66 -5.95 0.83
CA GLN A 479 6.74 -6.18 -0.29
C GLN A 479 7.44 -6.81 -1.50
N TYR A 480 8.79 -6.80 -1.53
CA TYR A 480 9.56 -7.46 -2.57
C TYR A 480 9.63 -8.99 -2.39
N MET A 481 8.99 -9.52 -1.33
CA MET A 481 8.77 -10.97 -1.17
C MET A 481 8.00 -11.60 -2.34
N GLU A 482 7.19 -10.84 -3.07
CA GLU A 482 6.50 -11.32 -4.28
C GLU A 482 7.46 -11.80 -5.39
N PHE A 483 8.70 -11.30 -5.40
CA PHE A 483 9.72 -11.60 -6.39
C PHE A 483 10.73 -12.69 -5.96
N LEU A 484 10.52 -13.28 -4.78
CA LEU A 484 11.37 -14.36 -4.29
C LEU A 484 11.31 -15.59 -5.20
N ASN A 485 12.46 -16.19 -5.44
CA ASN A 485 12.54 -17.47 -6.14
C ASN A 485 12.34 -18.67 -5.22
N THR A 486 12.42 -18.48 -3.91
CA THR A 486 12.25 -19.53 -2.91
C THR A 486 10.83 -20.10 -2.96
N SER A 487 10.72 -21.43 -3.01
CA SER A 487 9.44 -22.14 -3.14
C SER A 487 8.60 -22.10 -1.86
N ILE A 488 9.22 -21.97 -0.68
CA ILE A 488 8.52 -21.96 0.61
C ILE A 488 8.79 -20.63 1.31
N ILE A 489 7.70 -19.98 1.74
CA ILE A 489 7.76 -18.73 2.49
C ILE A 489 7.01 -18.91 3.81
N ILE A 490 7.65 -18.59 4.94
CA ILE A 490 7.02 -18.59 6.25
C ILE A 490 6.81 -17.12 6.66
N SER A 491 5.55 -16.71 6.82
CA SER A 491 5.21 -15.30 7.04
C SER A 491 4.00 -15.12 7.96
N THR A 492 3.66 -13.87 8.27
CA THR A 492 2.42 -13.54 8.94
C THR A 492 1.35 -13.13 7.92
N VAL A 493 0.06 -13.32 8.27
CA VAL A 493 -1.07 -12.86 7.44
C VAL A 493 -0.97 -11.36 7.10
N HIS A 494 -0.49 -10.53 8.04
CA HIS A 494 -0.32 -9.09 7.81
C HIS A 494 0.81 -8.77 6.81
N ALA A 495 1.95 -9.46 6.91
CA ALA A 495 3.06 -9.28 5.97
C ALA A 495 2.74 -9.83 4.58
N ALA A 496 1.82 -10.79 4.51
CA ALA A 496 1.34 -11.45 3.31
C ALA A 496 0.34 -10.62 2.47
N LYS A 497 -0.17 -9.50 3.00
CA LYS A 497 -1.18 -8.69 2.29
C LYS A 497 -0.68 -8.19 0.94
N GLY A 498 -1.48 -8.44 -0.09
CA GLY A 498 -1.17 -8.04 -1.47
C GLY A 498 -0.22 -8.98 -2.20
N LEU A 499 0.21 -10.07 -1.55
CA LEU A 499 1.01 -11.13 -2.15
C LEU A 499 0.13 -12.33 -2.57
N GLU A 500 0.64 -13.15 -3.48
CA GLU A 500 -0.09 -14.28 -4.07
C GLU A 500 0.82 -15.50 -4.14
N TRP A 501 0.25 -16.68 -3.81
CA TRP A 501 0.94 -17.97 -3.85
C TRP A 501 0.02 -19.05 -4.40
N ASP A 502 0.60 -20.11 -4.93
CA ASP A 502 -0.16 -21.24 -5.47
C ASP A 502 -0.84 -22.04 -4.36
N TYR A 503 -0.16 -22.16 -3.21
CA TYR A 503 -0.67 -22.86 -2.04
C TYR A 503 -0.48 -22.03 -0.78
N VAL A 504 -1.50 -22.03 0.08
CA VAL A 504 -1.45 -21.36 1.39
C VAL A 504 -1.80 -22.37 2.49
N ILE A 505 -0.93 -22.48 3.48
CA ILE A 505 -1.09 -23.32 4.67
C ILE A 505 -1.20 -22.38 5.89
N PRO A 506 -2.42 -22.02 6.33
CA PRO A 506 -2.60 -21.29 7.59
C PRO A 506 -2.28 -22.21 8.77
N VAL A 507 -1.52 -21.71 9.75
CA VAL A 507 -1.07 -22.48 10.93
C VAL A 507 -1.44 -21.79 12.23
N GLY A 508 -1.62 -22.56 13.31
CA GLY A 508 -1.97 -22.02 14.63
C GLY A 508 -3.33 -21.32 14.67
N GLY A 509 -4.25 -21.72 13.80
CA GLY A 509 -5.43 -20.93 13.45
C GLY A 509 -6.61 -21.03 14.40
N ILE A 510 -6.76 -22.08 15.22
CA ILE A 510 -7.94 -22.27 16.06
C ILE A 510 -7.51 -22.89 17.39
N ASN A 511 -7.50 -22.09 18.45
CA ASN A 511 -7.63 -22.64 19.77
C ASN A 511 -9.10 -23.04 19.97
N LEU A 512 -9.37 -24.31 19.96
CA LEU A 512 -10.69 -24.88 20.30
C LEU A 512 -10.92 -24.92 21.83
N SER A 513 -10.28 -24.02 22.60
CA SER A 513 -10.50 -23.88 24.04
C SER A 513 -11.48 -22.76 24.35
#